data_5dce1d8827e692cbe7af5c092de94529
#
_entry.id   5dce1d8827e692cbe7af5c092de94529
#
_cell.length_a   1.000
_cell.length_b   1.000
_cell.length_c   1.000
_cell.angle_alpha   90.00
_cell.angle_beta   90.00
_cell.angle_gamma   90.00
#
_symmetry.space_group_name_H-M   'P 1'
#
loop_
_entity.id
_entity.type
_entity.pdbx_description
1 polymer ?
#
loop_
_entity_poly.entity_id
_entity_poly.type
_entity_poly.pdbx_seq_one_letter_code
_entity_poly.pdbx_strand_id
1 'polypeptide(L)'
;MAELPRLNNIIRALEAGQHALTCFAPAHTDSAVAMSASKYDGCVFEMEHNPWDSGRLRDCLQYMLNRAQIAKAGLVPPVNPLVRIPVNGVEMAQ
;
A
#
# COMPACT_ATOMS: atom_id res chain seq x y z
N MET A 1 0.97 -19.29 23.95
CA MET A 1 0.34 -18.12 23.32
C MET A 1 0.80 -18.03 21.88
N ALA A 2 -0.11 -17.86 20.97
CA ALA A 2 0.23 -17.73 19.57
C ALA A 2 0.93 -16.39 19.29
N GLU A 3 1.91 -16.40 18.42
CA GLU A 3 2.55 -15.19 17.98
C GLU A 3 1.57 -14.38 17.10
N LEU A 4 1.67 -13.06 17.21
CA LEU A 4 0.93 -12.19 16.33
C LEU A 4 1.52 -12.27 14.91
N PRO A 5 0.69 -12.43 13.88
CA PRO A 5 1.21 -12.48 12.51
C PRO A 5 1.72 -11.11 12.07
N ARG A 6 2.71 -11.13 11.19
CA ARG A 6 3.09 -9.91 10.47
C ARG A 6 1.95 -9.54 9.54
N LEU A 7 1.44 -8.33 9.69
CA LEU A 7 0.34 -7.86 8.84
C LEU A 7 0.81 -7.23 7.53
N ASN A 8 2.11 -7.05 7.38
CA ASN A 8 2.69 -6.39 6.22
C ASN A 8 3.38 -7.41 5.32
N ASN A 9 2.86 -7.60 4.12
CA ASN A 9 3.39 -8.59 3.17
C ASN A 9 4.80 -8.27 2.69
N ILE A 10 5.18 -7.00 2.65
CA ILE A 10 6.55 -6.61 2.29
C ILE A 10 7.52 -7.14 3.34
N ILE A 11 7.19 -6.94 4.62
CA ILE A 11 8.00 -7.45 5.72
C ILE A 11 8.03 -8.97 5.70
N ARG A 12 6.88 -9.61 5.47
CA ARG A 12 6.80 -11.08 5.42
C ARG A 12 7.69 -11.65 4.33
N ALA A 13 7.68 -11.05 3.14
CA ALA A 13 8.54 -11.50 2.04
C ALA A 13 10.01 -11.38 2.40
N LEU A 14 10.40 -10.22 2.95
CA LEU A 14 11.80 -9.98 3.31
C LEU A 14 12.26 -10.91 4.44
N GLU A 15 11.43 -11.15 5.44
CA GLU A 15 11.78 -12.07 6.54
C GLU A 15 11.88 -13.50 6.07
N ALA A 16 11.18 -13.87 4.99
CA ALA A 16 11.27 -15.19 4.39
C ALA A 16 12.44 -15.33 3.41
N GLY A 17 13.27 -14.30 3.27
CA GLY A 17 14.40 -14.31 2.34
C GLY A 17 13.98 -14.16 0.88
N GLN A 18 12.80 -13.65 0.63
CA GLN A 18 12.26 -13.44 -0.71
C GLN A 18 12.30 -11.96 -1.09
N HIS A 19 12.17 -11.68 -2.39
CA HIS A 19 12.04 -10.31 -2.86
C HIS A 19 10.63 -9.78 -2.57
N ALA A 20 10.55 -8.51 -2.18
CA ALA A 20 9.28 -7.81 -2.07
C ALA A 20 9.10 -6.96 -3.34
N LEU A 21 8.05 -7.21 -4.10
CA LEU A 21 7.78 -6.52 -5.35
C LEU A 21 6.74 -5.43 -5.12
N THR A 22 7.07 -4.20 -5.50
CA THR A 22 6.18 -3.05 -5.36
C THR A 22 6.05 -2.33 -6.70
N CYS A 23 5.00 -1.53 -6.82
CA CYS A 23 4.73 -0.75 -8.02
C CYS A 23 4.21 0.62 -7.63
N PHE A 24 4.65 1.66 -8.34
CA PHE A 24 4.07 2.99 -8.17
C PHE A 24 2.69 3.07 -8.82
N ALA A 25 1.80 3.82 -8.20
CA ALA A 25 0.47 4.07 -8.74
C ALA A 25 0.02 5.48 -8.39
N PRO A 26 -0.78 6.12 -9.25
CA PRO A 26 -1.38 7.41 -8.89
C PRO A 26 -2.42 7.21 -7.79
N ALA A 27 -2.65 8.25 -7.00
CA ALA A 27 -3.62 8.20 -5.91
C ALA A 27 -5.05 8.38 -6.43
N HIS A 28 -5.52 7.42 -7.22
CA HIS A 28 -6.88 7.35 -7.72
C HIS A 28 -7.53 6.07 -7.22
N THR A 29 -8.83 6.12 -6.92
CA THR A 29 -9.51 4.96 -6.33
C THR A 29 -9.57 3.77 -7.28
N ASP A 30 -9.70 3.99 -8.58
CA ASP A 30 -9.65 2.90 -9.54
C ASP A 30 -8.28 2.25 -9.60
N SER A 31 -7.20 3.03 -9.45
CA SER A 31 -5.84 2.47 -9.33
C SER A 31 -5.72 1.62 -8.06
N ALA A 32 -6.28 2.09 -6.95
CA ALA A 32 -6.23 1.35 -5.69
C ALA A 32 -6.96 0.01 -5.81
N VAL A 33 -8.13 -0.01 -6.47
CA VAL A 33 -8.87 -1.26 -6.70
C VAL A 33 -8.05 -2.22 -7.56
N ALA A 34 -7.47 -1.73 -8.65
CA ALA A 34 -6.66 -2.57 -9.54
C ALA A 34 -5.43 -3.12 -8.81
N MET A 35 -4.75 -2.29 -8.03
CA MET A 35 -3.56 -2.71 -7.28
C MET A 35 -3.91 -3.71 -6.18
N SER A 36 -5.06 -3.58 -5.54
CA SER A 36 -5.47 -4.52 -4.50
C SER A 36 -5.67 -5.94 -5.04
N ALA A 37 -5.99 -6.07 -6.33
CA ALA A 37 -6.16 -7.35 -7.00
C ALA A 37 -4.89 -7.85 -7.68
N SER A 38 -3.79 -7.10 -7.59
CA SER A 38 -2.52 -7.46 -8.23
C SER A 38 -1.76 -8.49 -7.43
N LYS A 39 -0.64 -8.95 -8.00
CA LYS A 39 0.27 -9.89 -7.34
C LYS A 39 1.47 -9.20 -6.72
N TYR A 40 1.48 -7.87 -6.66
CA TYR A 40 2.53 -7.15 -5.96
C TYR A 40 2.38 -7.29 -4.46
N ASP A 41 3.49 -7.21 -3.74
CA ASP A 41 3.50 -7.21 -2.28
C ASP A 41 3.13 -5.83 -1.72
N GLY A 42 3.39 -4.79 -2.50
CA GLY A 42 3.07 -3.43 -2.10
C GLY A 42 2.73 -2.53 -3.27
N CYS A 43 2.01 -1.46 -2.97
CA CYS A 43 1.67 -0.40 -3.91
C CYS A 43 2.13 0.92 -3.33
N VAL A 44 2.92 1.68 -4.08
CA VAL A 44 3.43 2.98 -3.64
C VAL A 44 2.60 4.07 -4.30
N PHE A 45 1.77 4.75 -3.52
CA PHE A 45 1.03 5.90 -4.02
C PHE A 45 1.96 7.10 -4.12
N GLU A 46 2.05 7.66 -5.32
CA GLU A 46 2.98 8.75 -5.62
C GLU A 46 2.38 10.09 -5.22
N MET A 47 2.89 10.69 -4.14
CA MET A 47 2.43 11.97 -3.64
C MET A 47 3.56 13.02 -3.62
N GLU A 48 4.72 12.69 -4.16
CA GLU A 48 5.85 13.63 -4.25
C GLU A 48 5.74 14.49 -5.52
N HIS A 49 5.52 13.85 -6.66
CA HIS A 49 5.48 14.54 -7.96
C HIS A 49 4.05 14.79 -8.45
N ASN A 50 3.06 14.45 -7.64
CA ASN A 50 1.65 14.74 -7.88
C ASN A 50 1.15 15.65 -6.76
N PRO A 51 0.02 16.36 -6.97
CA PRO A 51 -0.53 17.18 -5.89
C PRO A 51 -0.83 16.36 -4.64
N TRP A 52 -0.43 16.88 -3.49
CA TRP A 52 -0.73 16.25 -2.21
C TRP A 52 -2.22 16.39 -1.91
N ASP A 53 -2.89 15.28 -1.68
CA ASP A 53 -4.33 15.26 -1.37
C ASP A 53 -4.58 14.12 -0.38
N SER A 54 -4.63 14.46 0.91
CA SER A 54 -4.82 13.46 1.96
C SER A 54 -6.20 12.80 1.90
N GLY A 55 -7.23 13.51 1.43
CA GLY A 55 -8.55 12.93 1.25
C GLY A 55 -8.57 11.86 0.18
N ARG A 56 -7.92 12.12 -0.94
CA ARG A 56 -7.80 11.15 -2.03
C ARG A 56 -6.98 9.93 -1.58
N LEU A 57 -5.90 10.16 -0.84
CA LEU A 57 -5.11 9.08 -0.28
C LEU A 57 -5.93 8.23 0.68
N ARG A 58 -6.68 8.87 1.57
CA ARG A 58 -7.58 8.17 2.48
C ARG A 58 -8.53 7.24 1.72
N ASP A 59 -9.14 7.74 0.66
CA ASP A 59 -10.08 6.96 -0.13
C ASP A 59 -9.38 5.75 -0.78
N CYS A 60 -8.17 5.95 -1.31
CA CYS A 60 -7.38 4.86 -1.87
C CYS A 60 -7.09 3.78 -0.84
N LEU A 61 -6.70 4.18 0.38
CA LEU A 61 -6.43 3.23 1.44
C LEU A 61 -7.68 2.42 1.81
N GLN A 62 -8.85 3.05 1.82
CA GLN A 62 -10.10 2.36 2.09
C GLN A 62 -10.42 1.32 1.00
N TYR A 63 -10.19 1.66 -0.27
CA TYR A 63 -10.44 0.73 -1.37
C TYR A 63 -9.49 -0.45 -1.39
N MET A 64 -8.36 -0.37 -0.69
CA MET A 64 -7.44 -1.50 -0.57
C MET A 64 -7.82 -2.46 0.57
N LEU A 65 -8.81 -2.11 1.38
CA LEU A 65 -9.30 -2.96 2.47
C LEU A 65 -10.46 -3.83 1.99
N ASN A 66 -10.16 -4.81 1.15
CA ASN A 66 -11.16 -5.76 0.67
C ASN A 66 -11.29 -6.88 1.68
N ARG A 67 -12.43 -6.94 2.36
CA ARG A 67 -12.66 -7.90 3.45
C ARG A 67 -12.58 -9.34 2.99
N ALA A 68 -13.08 -9.64 1.80
CA ALA A 68 -13.04 -11.00 1.27
C ALA A 68 -11.60 -11.44 0.99
N GLN A 69 -10.78 -10.55 0.41
CA GLN A 69 -9.38 -10.83 0.18
C GLN A 69 -8.61 -11.01 1.48
N ILE A 70 -8.87 -10.15 2.45
CA ILE A 70 -8.22 -10.22 3.76
C ILE A 70 -8.56 -11.54 4.46
N ALA A 71 -9.82 -11.96 4.42
CA ALA A 71 -10.24 -13.21 5.03
C ALA A 71 -9.54 -14.41 4.37
N LYS A 72 -9.45 -14.41 3.04
CA LYS A 72 -8.78 -15.49 2.29
C LYS A 72 -7.27 -15.50 2.51
N ALA A 73 -6.67 -14.33 2.75
CA ALA A 73 -5.23 -14.20 2.94
C ALA A 73 -4.79 -14.35 4.40
N GLY A 74 -5.65 -14.87 5.28
CA GLY A 74 -5.30 -15.06 6.69
C GLY A 74 -5.32 -13.77 7.49
N LEU A 75 -6.27 -12.90 7.21
CA LEU A 75 -6.47 -11.61 7.88
C LEU A 75 -5.37 -10.59 7.61
N VAL A 76 -4.68 -10.73 6.48
CA VAL A 76 -3.63 -9.79 6.05
C VAL A 76 -4.00 -9.23 4.68
N PRO A 77 -3.96 -7.92 4.47
CA PRO A 77 -4.14 -7.36 3.14
C PRO A 77 -3.08 -7.95 2.20
N PRO A 78 -3.48 -8.47 1.03
CA PRO A 78 -2.52 -9.11 0.12
C PRO A 78 -1.54 -8.12 -0.51
N VAL A 79 -1.92 -6.83 -0.64
CA VAL A 79 -1.05 -5.78 -1.16
C VAL A 79 -1.01 -4.66 -0.12
N ASN A 80 0.20 -4.30 0.32
CA ASN A 80 0.36 -3.27 1.34
C ASN A 80 0.56 -1.90 0.70
N PRO A 81 -0.16 -0.89 1.17
CA PRO A 81 0.02 0.48 0.69
C PRO A 81 1.27 1.13 1.29
N LEU A 82 1.96 1.87 0.46
CA LEU A 82 3.05 2.76 0.83
C LEU A 82 2.76 4.12 0.20
N VAL A 83 3.36 5.16 0.72
CA VAL A 83 3.18 6.51 0.19
C VAL A 83 4.54 7.15 0.01
N ARG A 84 4.81 7.66 -1.21
CA ARG A 84 6.00 8.49 -1.42
C ARG A 84 5.62 9.93 -1.14
N ILE A 85 6.17 10.47 -0.07
CA ILE A 85 5.86 11.82 0.39
C ILE A 85 6.84 12.84 -0.19
N PRO A 86 6.48 14.14 -0.21
CA PRO A 86 7.41 15.20 -0.60
C PRO A 86 8.64 15.24 0.28
N VAL A 87 9.77 15.67 -0.28
CA VAL A 87 11.01 15.84 0.48
C VAL A 87 10.82 16.98 1.48
N ASN A 88 11.03 16.66 2.75
CA ASN A 88 10.81 17.62 3.83
C ASN A 88 11.74 18.82 3.68
N GLY A 89 11.17 20.03 3.69
CA GLY A 89 11.90 21.28 3.61
C GLY A 89 12.28 21.73 2.21
N VAL A 90 11.94 20.96 1.17
CA VAL A 90 12.24 21.31 -0.22
C VAL A 90 10.98 21.79 -0.95
N GLU A 91 9.85 21.15 -0.74
CA GLU A 91 8.60 21.51 -1.38
C GLU A 91 7.65 22.11 -0.37
N MET A 92 7.76 23.42 -0.18
CA MET A 92 7.04 24.12 0.89
C MET A 92 5.54 24.25 0.65
N ALA A 93 5.10 24.09 -0.59
CA ALA A 93 3.67 24.17 -0.94
C ALA A 93 2.92 22.87 -0.63
N GLN A 94 3.63 21.88 -0.19
CA GLN A 94 3.08 20.58 0.14
C GLN A 94 3.36 20.22 1.62
#